data_b4aad1da47b90c0466bb1e3596371d18
#
_entry.id   b4aad1da47b90c0466bb1e3596371d18
#
_cell.length_a   1.000
_cell.length_b   1.000
_cell.length_c   1.000
_cell.angle_alpha   90.00
_cell.angle_beta   90.00
_cell.angle_gamma   90.00
#
_symmetry.space_group_name_H-M   'P 1'
#
loop_
_entity.id
_entity.type
_entity.pdbx_description
1 polymer ?
#
loop_
_entity_poly.entity_id
_entity_poly.type
_entity_poly.pdbx_seq_one_letter_code
_entity_poly.pdbx_strand_id
1 'polypeptide(L)'
;MLLQTWHLLRSLVFYSGYGMSVVAWGLFMIAVAPWLGYPARYRLLMVWNRFAIRWVRVACGVRYRIHGAENLPAHGCVVIANHQSSWETIFLATLFPQLSILLKRELL
;
A
#
# COMPACT_ATOMS: atom_id res chain seq x y z
N MET A 1 27.02 -12.85 11.63
CA MET A 1 27.43 -12.42 10.28
C MET A 1 26.46 -12.90 9.20
N LEU A 2 26.29 -14.19 8.99
CA LEU A 2 25.41 -14.73 7.92
C LEU A 2 23.95 -14.23 7.97
N LEU A 3 23.35 -14.15 9.16
CA LEU A 3 21.99 -13.63 9.33
C LEU A 3 21.88 -12.14 8.97
N GLN A 4 22.87 -11.35 9.33
CA GLN A 4 22.89 -9.91 9.00
C GLN A 4 23.00 -9.70 7.48
N THR A 5 23.87 -10.47 6.83
CA THR A 5 24.03 -10.42 5.36
C THR A 5 22.72 -10.83 4.67
N TRP A 6 22.05 -11.86 5.18
CA TRP A 6 20.76 -12.30 4.67
C TRP A 6 19.68 -11.22 4.79
N HIS A 7 19.59 -10.55 5.93
CA HIS A 7 18.63 -9.44 6.12
C HIS A 7 18.95 -8.25 5.23
N LEU A 8 20.22 -7.91 5.05
CA LEU A 8 20.64 -6.84 4.14
C LEU A 8 20.25 -7.16 2.70
N LEU A 9 20.50 -8.38 2.25
CA LEU A 9 20.13 -8.82 0.90
C LEU A 9 18.62 -8.71 0.67
N ARG A 10 17.82 -9.19 1.60
CA ARG A 10 16.36 -9.08 1.53
C ARG A 10 15.88 -7.64 1.50
N SER A 11 16.50 -6.76 2.29
CA SER A 11 16.19 -5.34 2.29
C SER A 11 16.53 -4.69 0.95
N LEU A 12 17.69 -5.01 0.38
CA LEU A 12 18.09 -4.50 -0.94
C LEU A 12 17.11 -4.95 -2.04
N VAL A 13 16.74 -6.23 -2.04
CA VAL A 13 15.75 -6.76 -2.99
C VAL A 13 14.40 -6.07 -2.81
N PHE A 14 13.98 -5.88 -1.56
CA PHE A 14 12.72 -5.19 -1.27
C PHE A 14 12.73 -3.75 -1.77
N TYR A 15 13.73 -2.94 -1.37
CA TYR A 15 13.78 -1.52 -1.75
C TYR A 15 13.99 -1.32 -3.24
N SER A 16 14.77 -2.18 -3.91
CA SER A 16 14.94 -2.11 -5.36
C SER A 16 13.61 -2.37 -6.09
N GLY A 17 12.92 -3.45 -5.76
CA GLY A 17 11.64 -3.79 -6.40
C GLY A 17 10.54 -2.77 -6.04
N TYR A 18 10.49 -2.33 -4.80
CA TYR A 18 9.54 -1.32 -4.35
C TYR A 18 9.78 0.01 -5.08
N GLY A 19 11.01 0.52 -5.08
CA GLY A 19 11.37 1.77 -5.75
C GLY A 19 11.13 1.74 -7.25
N MET A 20 11.55 0.68 -7.93
CA MET A 20 11.27 0.51 -9.37
C MET A 20 9.77 0.47 -9.66
N SER A 21 9.00 -0.22 -8.83
CA SER A 21 7.54 -0.29 -9.01
C SER A 21 6.86 1.06 -8.80
N VAL A 22 7.31 1.86 -7.82
CA VAL A 22 6.79 3.22 -7.58
C VAL A 22 7.04 4.10 -8.79
N VAL A 23 8.26 4.09 -9.34
CA VAL A 23 8.61 4.91 -10.50
C VAL A 23 7.83 4.45 -11.73
N ALA A 24 7.84 3.16 -12.04
CA ALA A 24 7.15 2.62 -13.22
C ALA A 24 5.64 2.85 -13.15
N TRP A 25 5.02 2.56 -12.02
CA TRP A 25 3.58 2.74 -11.83
C TRP A 25 3.20 4.22 -11.76
N GLY A 26 4.04 5.05 -11.14
CA GLY A 26 3.85 6.50 -11.10
C GLY A 26 3.86 7.12 -12.50
N LEU A 27 4.84 6.79 -13.33
CA LEU A 27 4.91 7.25 -14.71
C LEU A 27 3.70 6.77 -15.52
N PHE A 28 3.31 5.50 -15.37
CA PHE A 28 2.11 4.96 -15.99
C PHE A 28 0.86 5.75 -15.56
N MET A 29 0.69 6.00 -14.27
CA MET A 29 -0.45 6.74 -13.74
C MET A 29 -0.47 8.20 -14.21
N ILE A 30 0.67 8.87 -14.31
CA ILE A 30 0.77 10.23 -14.86
C ILE A 30 0.28 10.25 -16.30
N ALA A 31 0.66 9.25 -17.10
CA ALA A 31 0.25 9.16 -18.51
C ALA A 31 -1.25 8.87 -18.68
N VAL A 32 -1.82 8.03 -17.83
CA VAL A 32 -3.18 7.47 -18.02
C VAL A 32 -4.25 8.21 -17.21
N ALA A 33 -3.90 8.74 -16.04
CA ALA A 33 -4.88 9.36 -15.12
C ALA A 33 -5.68 10.52 -15.74
N PRO A 34 -5.12 11.40 -16.61
CA PRO A 34 -5.91 12.47 -17.21
C PRO A 34 -7.13 11.99 -18.01
N TRP A 35 -7.03 10.78 -18.56
CA TRP A 35 -8.07 10.16 -19.41
C TRP A 35 -9.10 9.34 -18.62
N LEU A 36 -8.89 9.19 -17.30
CA LEU A 36 -9.71 8.34 -16.46
C LEU A 36 -10.51 9.15 -15.44
N GLY A 37 -11.74 8.71 -15.18
CA GLY A 37 -12.53 9.20 -14.04
C GLY A 37 -11.98 8.73 -12.69
N TYR A 38 -12.39 9.39 -11.61
CA TYR A 38 -11.93 9.11 -10.25
C TYR A 38 -12.03 7.63 -9.84
N PRO A 39 -13.15 6.91 -10.08
CA PRO A 39 -13.25 5.51 -9.69
C PRO A 39 -12.23 4.59 -10.38
N ALA A 40 -11.92 4.89 -11.66
CA ALA A 40 -10.93 4.13 -12.41
C ALA A 40 -9.51 4.40 -11.92
N ARG A 41 -9.18 5.65 -11.63
CA ARG A 41 -7.90 6.03 -11.00
C ARG A 41 -7.70 5.32 -9.68
N TYR A 42 -8.71 5.32 -8.83
CA TYR A 42 -8.66 4.67 -7.53
C TYR A 42 -8.39 3.16 -7.68
N ARG A 43 -9.11 2.48 -8.58
CA ARG A 43 -8.90 1.05 -8.83
C ARG A 43 -7.48 0.73 -9.30
N LEU A 44 -6.92 1.56 -10.19
CA LEU A 44 -5.54 1.39 -10.63
C LEU A 44 -4.52 1.60 -9.51
N LEU A 45 -4.73 2.59 -8.63
CA LEU A 45 -3.89 2.77 -7.45
C LEU A 45 -3.95 1.54 -6.54
N MET A 46 -5.13 0.95 -6.37
CA MET A 46 -5.29 -0.26 -5.55
C MET A 46 -4.59 -1.48 -6.13
N VAL A 47 -4.42 -1.55 -7.45
CA VAL A 47 -3.60 -2.60 -8.08
C VAL A 47 -2.16 -2.53 -7.57
N TRP A 48 -1.56 -1.33 -7.57
CA TRP A 48 -0.21 -1.14 -7.03
C TRP A 48 -0.13 -1.42 -5.52
N ASN A 49 -1.10 -0.96 -4.74
CA ASN A 49 -1.14 -1.24 -3.30
C ASN A 49 -1.14 -2.75 -3.02
N ARG A 50 -1.94 -3.52 -3.74
CA ARG A 50 -1.97 -4.99 -3.61
C ARG A 50 -0.64 -5.61 -4.03
N PHE A 51 -0.01 -5.09 -5.07
CA PHE A 51 1.33 -5.50 -5.45
C PHE A 51 2.34 -5.24 -4.33
N ALA A 52 2.35 -4.03 -3.75
CA ALA A 52 3.25 -3.64 -2.68
C ALA A 52 3.12 -4.57 -1.45
N ILE A 53 1.90 -4.91 -1.05
CA ILE A 53 1.63 -5.84 0.05
C ILE A 53 2.17 -7.25 -0.27
N ARG A 54 1.97 -7.74 -1.48
CA ARG A 54 2.52 -9.04 -1.92
C ARG A 54 4.04 -9.01 -1.99
N TRP A 55 4.60 -7.92 -2.48
CA TRP A 55 6.05 -7.75 -2.58
C TRP A 55 6.72 -7.76 -1.22
N VAL A 56 6.18 -7.04 -0.24
CA VAL A 56 6.68 -7.07 1.14
C VAL A 56 6.61 -8.46 1.74
N ARG A 57 5.55 -9.20 1.43
CA ARG A 57 5.40 -10.59 1.88
C ARG A 57 6.48 -11.50 1.29
N VAL A 58 6.74 -11.38 0.00
CA VAL A 58 7.73 -12.22 -0.70
C VAL A 58 9.16 -11.84 -0.31
N ALA A 59 9.48 -10.55 -0.36
CA ALA A 59 10.84 -10.07 -0.10
C ALA A 59 11.20 -10.11 1.39
N CYS A 60 10.30 -9.68 2.27
CA CYS A 60 10.55 -9.55 3.71
C CYS A 60 9.88 -10.61 4.57
N GLY A 61 8.97 -11.41 4.01
CA GLY A 61 8.25 -12.44 4.75
C GLY A 61 7.17 -11.88 5.70
N VAL A 62 6.76 -10.63 5.53
CA VAL A 62 5.71 -9.99 6.33
C VAL A 62 4.37 -10.61 6.00
N ARG A 63 3.72 -11.18 7.00
CA ARG A 63 2.39 -11.78 6.89
C ARG A 63 1.42 -11.03 7.78
N TYR A 64 0.15 -11.07 7.42
CA TYR A 64 -0.91 -10.47 8.22
C TYR A 64 -2.10 -11.42 8.37
N ARG A 65 -2.90 -11.19 9.39
CA ARG A 65 -4.19 -11.84 9.60
C ARG A 65 -5.23 -10.76 9.88
N ILE A 66 -6.41 -10.92 9.31
CA ILE A 66 -7.54 -10.02 9.55
C ILE A 66 -8.49 -10.72 10.52
N HIS A 67 -8.78 -10.07 11.64
CA HIS A 67 -9.78 -10.51 12.60
C HIS A 67 -10.93 -9.50 12.60
N GLY A 68 -12.18 -9.98 12.63
CA GLY A 68 -13.35 -9.12 12.67
C GLY A 68 -13.70 -8.44 11.33
N ALA A 69 -13.27 -9.01 10.21
CA ALA A 69 -13.64 -8.49 8.88
C ALA A 69 -15.14 -8.42 8.65
N GLU A 70 -15.90 -9.31 9.29
CA GLU A 70 -17.37 -9.34 9.29
C GLU A 70 -18.01 -8.13 9.97
N ASN A 71 -17.25 -7.41 10.81
CA ASN A 71 -17.72 -6.20 11.49
C ASN A 71 -17.52 -4.92 10.66
N LEU A 72 -16.89 -5.02 9.48
CA LEU A 72 -16.71 -3.87 8.61
C LEU A 72 -18.08 -3.39 8.07
N PRO A 73 -18.42 -2.09 8.24
CA PRO A 73 -19.68 -1.58 7.76
C PRO A 73 -19.72 -1.53 6.23
N ALA A 74 -20.89 -1.80 5.65
CA ALA A 74 -21.14 -1.73 4.21
C ALA A 74 -21.36 -0.29 3.69
N HIS A 75 -21.49 0.67 4.59
CA HIS A 75 -21.76 2.08 4.30
C HIS A 75 -20.63 2.98 4.78
N GLY A 76 -20.68 4.25 4.42
CA GLY A 76 -19.65 5.23 4.80
C GLY A 76 -19.44 5.30 6.31
N CYS A 77 -18.19 5.29 6.73
CA CYS A 77 -17.78 5.34 8.14
C CYS A 77 -16.46 6.07 8.30
N VAL A 78 -16.17 6.49 9.52
CA VAL A 78 -14.86 7.02 9.91
C VAL A 78 -14.03 5.87 10.48
N VAL A 79 -12.83 5.68 9.95
CA VAL A 79 -11.89 4.65 10.40
C VAL A 79 -10.79 5.31 11.24
N ILE A 80 -10.62 4.85 12.46
CA ILE A 80 -9.53 5.26 13.34
C ILE A 80 -8.62 4.05 13.51
N ALA A 81 -7.36 4.19 13.15
CA ALA A 81 -6.38 3.12 13.23
C ALA A 81 -5.09 3.58 13.91
N ASN A 82 -4.46 2.69 14.68
CA ASN A 82 -3.11 2.92 15.17
C ASN A 82 -2.14 2.96 14.00
N HIS A 83 -1.38 4.04 13.90
CA HIS A 83 -0.40 4.22 12.85
C HIS A 83 1.01 3.97 13.39
N GLN A 84 1.62 2.87 12.97
CA GLN A 84 2.97 2.46 13.38
C GLN A 84 3.95 2.37 12.21
N SER A 85 3.45 2.20 10.98
CA SER A 85 4.27 2.07 9.77
C SER A 85 3.51 2.48 8.52
N SER A 86 4.23 2.71 7.42
CA SER A 86 3.62 2.98 6.12
C SER A 86 2.83 1.78 5.57
N TRP A 87 3.12 0.57 6.05
CA TRP A 87 2.49 -0.66 5.57
C TRP A 87 0.98 -0.67 5.83
N GLU A 88 0.54 -0.30 7.03
CA GLU A 88 -0.89 -0.29 7.36
C GLU A 88 -1.67 0.75 6.54
N THR A 89 -1.05 1.87 6.20
CA THR A 89 -1.68 2.89 5.33
C THR A 89 -1.97 2.30 3.94
N ILE A 90 -1.01 1.60 3.36
CA ILE A 90 -1.16 0.91 2.08
C ILE A 90 -2.21 -0.21 2.18
N PHE A 91 -2.18 -0.96 3.27
CA PHE A 91 -3.09 -2.08 3.51
C PHE A 91 -4.53 -1.62 3.71
N LEU A 92 -4.77 -0.62 4.57
CA LEU A 92 -6.11 -0.10 4.84
C LEU A 92 -6.78 0.42 3.56
N ALA A 93 -6.04 1.05 2.67
CA ALA A 93 -6.57 1.50 1.39
C ALA A 93 -7.09 0.35 0.51
N THR A 94 -6.54 -0.87 0.67
CA THR A 94 -7.03 -2.05 -0.06
C THR A 94 -8.24 -2.72 0.60
N LEU A 95 -8.46 -2.46 1.88
CA LEU A 95 -9.52 -3.07 2.66
C LEU A 95 -10.88 -2.41 2.43
N PHE A 96 -10.87 -1.10 2.13
CA PHE A 96 -12.08 -0.32 1.89
C PHE A 96 -12.25 0.01 0.41
N PRO A 97 -13.50 0.12 -0.11
CA PRO A 97 -13.78 0.42 -1.53
C PRO A 97 -13.22 1.78 -1.96
N GLN A 98 -13.31 2.77 -1.11
CA GLN A 98 -12.73 4.10 -1.30
C GLN A 98 -12.35 4.66 0.08
N LEU A 99 -11.09 4.94 0.29
CA LEU A 99 -10.56 5.48 1.53
C LEU A 99 -9.98 6.87 1.28
N SER A 100 -10.41 7.85 2.08
CA SER A 100 -9.80 9.18 2.13
C SER A 100 -9.04 9.33 3.44
N ILE A 101 -7.75 9.67 3.36
CA ILE A 101 -6.87 9.77 4.51
C ILE A 101 -6.78 11.23 4.93
N LEU A 102 -7.02 11.50 6.21
CA LEU A 102 -6.81 12.82 6.80
C LEU A 102 -5.34 12.96 7.20
N LEU A 103 -4.72 14.02 6.72
CA LEU A 103 -3.33 14.37 7.02
C LEU A 103 -3.27 15.68 7.79
N LYS A 104 -2.26 15.83 8.63
CA LYS A 104 -1.95 17.11 9.23
C LYS A 104 -1.55 18.11 8.14
N ARG A 105 -2.00 19.34 8.25
CA ARG A 105 -1.69 20.42 7.30
C ARG A 105 -0.19 20.67 7.17
N GLU A 106 0.57 20.49 8.25
CA GLU A 106 2.02 20.66 8.28
C GLU A 106 2.78 19.60 7.47
N LEU A 107 2.10 18.52 7.03
CA LEU A 107 2.68 17.46 6.18
C LEU A 107 2.45 17.69 4.69
N LEU A 108 1.72 18.73 4.33
CA LEU A 108 1.46 19.14 2.96
C LEU A 108 2.47 20.20 2.52
#